data_5f429f645933b9543d6112733593ce7d
#
_entry.id   5f429f645933b9543d6112733593ce7d
#
_cell.length_a   1.000
_cell.length_b   1.000
_cell.length_c   1.000
_cell.angle_alpha   90.00
_cell.angle_beta   90.00
_cell.angle_gamma   90.00
#
_symmetry.space_group_name_H-M   'P 1'
#
loop_
_entity.id
_entity.type
_entity.pdbx_description
1 polymer ?
#
loop_
_entity_poly.entity_id
_entity_poly.type
_entity_poly.pdbx_seq_one_letter_code
_entity_poly.pdbx_strand_id
1 'polypeptide(L)'
;MGRHRTTSATVRRRRIVVGGALVTIAAVAGVVAFAAIDRSPIVIPDDPCAERPPLRTVDGVTLQPSAMRAFRAAEQTAGRDIPVVWSFRSCGQQRQACRTICGDPGGCPGLCAPPGLSWPPLGAAIDTTERALADERIVDALLVNGWCQPLPSSDPGHFSFGGCH
;
A
#
# COMPACT_ATOMS: atom_id res chain seq x y z
N MET A 1 -55.74 29.20 -77.31
CA MET A 1 -56.49 28.44 -76.28
C MET A 1 -55.68 27.20 -75.89
N GLY A 2 -54.86 27.28 -74.89
CA GLY A 2 -53.98 26.21 -74.41
C GLY A 2 -54.50 25.63 -73.11
N ARG A 3 -54.79 24.35 -73.12
CA ARG A 3 -55.20 23.62 -71.88
C ARG A 3 -53.96 23.13 -71.15
N HIS A 4 -53.72 23.64 -69.93
CA HIS A 4 -52.76 23.10 -69.04
C HIS A 4 -53.31 21.78 -68.40
N ARG A 5 -52.54 20.69 -68.57
CA ARG A 5 -52.74 19.45 -67.86
C ARG A 5 -51.88 19.50 -66.61
N THR A 6 -52.50 19.48 -65.42
CA THR A 6 -51.86 19.30 -64.14
C THR A 6 -51.66 17.79 -63.90
N THR A 7 -50.43 17.35 -63.91
CA THR A 7 -50.05 15.98 -63.45
C THR A 7 -49.89 15.94 -61.96
N SER A 8 -50.77 15.20 -61.29
CA SER A 8 -50.71 14.96 -59.86
C SER A 8 -49.61 13.90 -59.54
N ALA A 9 -48.59 14.32 -58.89
CA ALA A 9 -47.50 13.40 -58.40
C ALA A 9 -47.91 12.74 -57.08
N THR A 10 -48.16 11.44 -57.17
CA THR A 10 -48.46 10.61 -56.00
C THR A 10 -47.18 10.38 -55.18
N VAL A 11 -47.07 11.05 -54.07
CA VAL A 11 -45.94 10.84 -53.11
C VAL A 11 -46.14 9.53 -52.34
N ARG A 12 -45.40 8.51 -52.75
CA ARG A 12 -45.32 7.21 -52.09
C ARG A 12 -44.50 7.40 -50.77
N ARG A 13 -45.15 7.51 -49.61
CA ARG A 13 -44.51 7.49 -48.30
C ARG A 13 -43.89 6.10 -48.06
N ARG A 14 -42.56 6.01 -48.17
CA ARG A 14 -41.79 4.86 -47.68
C ARG A 14 -41.82 4.90 -46.16
N ARG A 15 -42.43 3.91 -45.51
CA ARG A 15 -42.30 3.65 -44.08
C ARG A 15 -40.90 3.07 -43.85
N ILE A 16 -40.02 3.86 -43.21
CA ILE A 16 -38.77 3.38 -42.69
C ILE A 16 -39.10 2.68 -41.38
N VAL A 17 -39.00 1.35 -41.38
CA VAL A 17 -39.04 0.56 -40.16
C VAL A 17 -37.64 0.68 -39.54
N VAL A 18 -37.47 1.52 -38.53
CA VAL A 18 -36.26 1.57 -37.72
C VAL A 18 -36.33 0.39 -36.77
N GLY A 19 -35.65 -0.70 -37.17
CA GLY A 19 -35.40 -1.83 -36.27
C GLY A 19 -34.52 -1.36 -35.12
N GLY A 20 -35.12 -1.13 -33.96
CA GLY A 20 -34.38 -0.84 -32.72
C GLY A 20 -33.62 -2.10 -32.27
N ALA A 21 -32.32 -2.12 -32.54
CA ALA A 21 -31.45 -3.07 -31.90
C ALA A 21 -31.33 -2.66 -30.40
N LEU A 22 -31.97 -3.40 -29.52
CA LEU A 22 -31.77 -3.30 -28.09
C LEU A 22 -30.34 -3.80 -27.77
N VAL A 23 -29.42 -2.87 -27.67
CA VAL A 23 -28.10 -3.15 -27.11
C VAL A 23 -28.26 -3.25 -25.58
N THR A 24 -28.39 -4.47 -25.10
CA THR A 24 -28.28 -4.76 -23.67
C THR A 24 -26.83 -4.56 -23.27
N ILE A 25 -26.50 -3.41 -22.70
CA ILE A 25 -25.23 -3.17 -22.02
C ILE A 25 -25.32 -3.95 -20.69
N ALA A 26 -24.75 -5.14 -20.65
CA ALA A 26 -24.48 -5.84 -19.41
C ALA A 26 -23.40 -5.04 -18.67
N ALA A 27 -23.80 -4.21 -17.72
CA ALA A 27 -22.90 -3.61 -16.77
C ALA A 27 -22.34 -4.74 -15.88
N VAL A 28 -21.13 -5.22 -16.21
CA VAL A 28 -20.35 -6.05 -15.31
C VAL A 28 -19.90 -5.11 -14.20
N ALA A 29 -20.68 -5.04 -13.12
CA ALA A 29 -20.26 -4.45 -11.89
C ALA A 29 -19.14 -5.34 -11.32
N GLY A 30 -17.90 -5.02 -11.66
CA GLY A 30 -16.73 -5.57 -11.00
C GLY A 30 -16.78 -5.11 -9.55
N VAL A 31 -17.29 -5.98 -8.68
CA VAL A 31 -17.13 -5.81 -7.24
C VAL A 31 -15.65 -6.01 -6.96
N VAL A 32 -14.90 -4.91 -6.92
CA VAL A 32 -13.58 -4.90 -6.32
C VAL A 32 -13.83 -5.14 -4.84
N ALA A 33 -13.75 -6.40 -4.42
CA ALA A 33 -13.70 -6.75 -3.02
C ALA A 33 -12.41 -6.12 -2.47
N PHE A 34 -12.51 -4.95 -1.90
CA PHE A 34 -11.48 -4.46 -0.99
C PHE A 34 -11.46 -5.47 0.16
N ALA A 35 -10.51 -6.40 0.11
CA ALA A 35 -10.21 -7.24 1.26
C ALA A 35 -9.97 -6.26 2.41
N ALA A 36 -10.82 -6.30 3.42
CA ALA A 36 -10.64 -5.48 4.61
C ALA A 36 -9.25 -5.82 5.13
N ILE A 37 -8.34 -4.82 5.09
CA ILE A 37 -7.00 -5.00 5.66
C ILE A 37 -7.25 -5.39 7.11
N ASP A 38 -6.83 -6.59 7.47
CA ASP A 38 -6.91 -7.04 8.86
C ASP A 38 -6.08 -6.08 9.71
N ARG A 39 -6.77 -5.16 10.36
CA ARG A 39 -6.20 -4.16 11.25
C ARG A 39 -5.95 -4.72 12.64
N SER A 40 -5.68 -6.02 12.76
CA SER A 40 -5.25 -6.57 14.04
C SER A 40 -4.11 -5.72 14.56
N PRO A 41 -4.19 -5.27 15.80
CA PRO A 41 -3.16 -4.38 16.36
C PRO A 41 -1.80 -5.08 16.37
N ILE A 42 -0.74 -4.29 16.30
CA ILE A 42 0.60 -4.75 16.61
C ILE A 42 0.62 -5.21 18.08
N VAL A 43 1.16 -6.37 18.32
CA VAL A 43 1.38 -6.88 19.69
C VAL A 43 2.63 -6.19 20.24
N ILE A 44 2.46 -5.39 21.27
CA ILE A 44 3.54 -4.72 21.97
C ILE A 44 3.69 -5.40 23.34
N PRO A 45 4.73 -6.23 23.54
CA PRO A 45 5.00 -6.82 24.85
C PRO A 45 5.36 -5.74 25.88
N ASP A 46 5.15 -6.01 27.17
CA ASP A 46 5.54 -5.09 28.25
C ASP A 46 7.06 -4.83 28.23
N ASP A 47 7.84 -5.86 27.93
CA ASP A 47 9.28 -5.74 27.64
C ASP A 47 9.61 -6.38 26.28
N PRO A 48 9.63 -5.62 25.18
CA PRO A 48 9.95 -6.13 23.84
C PRO A 48 11.37 -6.71 23.72
N CYS A 49 12.23 -6.45 24.68
CA CYS A 49 13.58 -6.99 24.72
C CYS A 49 13.68 -8.33 25.45
N ALA A 50 12.81 -8.58 26.42
CA ALA A 50 12.69 -9.86 27.10
C ALA A 50 11.72 -10.80 26.40
N GLU A 51 10.61 -10.26 25.88
CA GLU A 51 9.53 -11.00 25.24
C GLU A 51 9.50 -10.71 23.73
N ARG A 52 9.87 -11.73 22.95
CA ARG A 52 9.81 -11.57 21.48
C ARG A 52 8.36 -11.56 21.03
N PRO A 53 7.92 -10.54 20.23
CA PRO A 53 6.60 -10.55 19.64
C PRO A 53 6.48 -11.71 18.64
N PRO A 54 5.25 -12.13 18.27
CA PRO A 54 5.05 -13.13 17.22
C PRO A 54 5.60 -12.58 15.90
N LEU A 55 6.48 -13.33 15.24
CA LEU A 55 7.10 -12.93 13.99
C LEU A 55 6.85 -13.98 12.89
N ARG A 56 6.77 -13.52 11.65
CA ARG A 56 6.79 -14.34 10.43
C ARG A 56 7.87 -13.83 9.50
N THR A 57 8.58 -14.75 8.85
CA THR A 57 9.54 -14.44 7.80
C THR A 57 9.02 -14.97 6.48
N VAL A 58 8.93 -14.10 5.49
CA VAL A 58 8.54 -14.44 4.12
C VAL A 58 9.44 -13.66 3.17
N ASP A 59 10.12 -14.36 2.26
CA ASP A 59 11.05 -13.81 1.27
C ASP A 59 12.12 -12.88 1.89
N GLY A 60 12.66 -13.28 3.06
CA GLY A 60 13.68 -12.53 3.79
C GLY A 60 13.16 -11.36 4.63
N VAL A 61 11.90 -10.98 4.51
CA VAL A 61 11.25 -9.95 5.32
C VAL A 61 10.67 -10.58 6.58
N THR A 62 11.02 -10.06 7.76
CA THR A 62 10.57 -10.57 9.06
C THR A 62 9.72 -9.51 9.76
N LEU A 63 8.43 -9.79 9.96
CA LEU A 63 7.47 -8.86 10.55
C LEU A 63 6.47 -9.59 11.45
N GLN A 64 5.73 -8.85 12.28
CA GLN A 64 4.53 -9.36 12.92
C GLN A 64 3.47 -9.75 11.87
N PRO A 65 2.56 -10.69 12.15
CA PRO A 65 1.58 -11.16 11.18
C PRO A 65 0.73 -10.06 10.56
N SER A 66 0.30 -9.06 11.32
CA SER A 66 -0.48 -7.92 10.83
C SER A 66 0.34 -7.02 9.89
N ALA A 67 1.56 -6.67 10.29
CA ALA A 67 2.49 -5.89 9.47
C ALA A 67 2.85 -6.64 8.17
N MET A 68 3.07 -7.96 8.25
CA MET A 68 3.33 -8.80 7.07
C MET A 68 2.17 -8.79 6.08
N ARG A 69 0.92 -8.88 6.56
CA ARG A 69 -0.25 -8.79 5.68
C ARG A 69 -0.35 -7.43 5.00
N ALA A 70 -0.16 -6.34 5.77
CA ALA A 70 -0.16 -4.98 5.22
C ALA A 70 0.97 -4.77 4.20
N PHE A 71 2.14 -5.36 4.44
CA PHE A 71 3.27 -5.31 3.51
C PHE A 71 2.93 -6.03 2.20
N ARG A 72 2.38 -7.25 2.26
CA ARG A 72 1.96 -7.98 1.06
C ARG A 72 0.83 -7.28 0.30
N ALA A 73 -0.09 -6.64 1.01
CA ALA A 73 -1.12 -5.80 0.38
C ALA A 73 -0.51 -4.59 -0.33
N ALA A 74 0.53 -3.98 0.24
CA ALA A 74 1.27 -2.90 -0.41
C ALA A 74 1.97 -3.37 -1.69
N GLU A 75 2.63 -4.54 -1.68
CA GLU A 75 3.22 -5.13 -2.89
C GLU A 75 2.18 -5.39 -3.99
N GLN A 76 1.02 -5.91 -3.61
CA GLN A 76 -0.10 -6.10 -4.55
C GLN A 76 -0.60 -4.76 -5.12
N THR A 77 -0.72 -3.74 -4.27
CA THR A 77 -1.14 -2.39 -4.69
C THR A 77 -0.12 -1.75 -5.62
N ALA A 78 1.18 -1.90 -5.33
CA ALA A 78 2.26 -1.41 -6.17
C ALA A 78 2.41 -2.22 -7.49
N GLY A 79 1.84 -3.44 -7.54
CA GLY A 79 1.96 -4.37 -8.67
C GLY A 79 3.37 -4.96 -8.84
N ARG A 80 4.17 -4.96 -7.78
CA ARG A 80 5.56 -5.43 -7.76
C ARG A 80 6.08 -5.63 -6.34
N ASP A 81 7.15 -6.40 -6.22
CA ASP A 81 7.87 -6.56 -4.96
C ASP A 81 8.48 -5.23 -4.48
N ILE A 82 8.43 -5.00 -3.19
CA ILE A 82 9.03 -3.84 -2.52
C ILE A 82 10.38 -4.27 -1.94
N PRO A 83 11.50 -3.72 -2.42
CA PRO A 83 12.83 -4.06 -1.90
C PRO A 83 12.98 -3.60 -0.45
N VAL A 84 13.28 -4.53 0.46
CA VAL A 84 13.50 -4.24 1.88
C VAL A 84 14.97 -4.48 2.21
N VAL A 85 15.61 -3.50 2.82
CA VAL A 85 17.00 -3.56 3.32
C VAL A 85 17.00 -4.15 4.73
N TRP A 86 16.08 -3.69 5.58
CA TRP A 86 15.89 -4.14 6.95
C TRP A 86 14.41 -4.27 7.29
N SER A 87 14.08 -5.22 8.17
CA SER A 87 12.72 -5.38 8.69
C SER A 87 12.73 -5.58 10.22
N PHE A 88 13.03 -6.78 10.67
CA PHE A 88 13.18 -7.05 12.11
C PHE A 88 14.63 -6.79 12.54
N ARG A 89 14.78 -6.13 13.70
CA ARG A 89 16.06 -5.94 14.39
C ARG A 89 15.89 -6.34 15.86
N SER A 90 16.67 -7.29 16.34
CA SER A 90 16.65 -7.63 17.77
C SER A 90 17.09 -6.45 18.63
N CYS A 91 16.71 -6.44 19.92
CA CYS A 91 17.17 -5.39 20.83
C CYS A 91 18.70 -5.31 20.92
N GLY A 92 19.40 -6.44 20.76
CA GLY A 92 20.87 -6.47 20.68
C GLY A 92 21.40 -5.72 19.46
N GLN A 93 20.79 -5.95 18.30
CA GLN A 93 21.10 -5.24 17.06
C GLN A 93 20.73 -3.77 17.14
N GLN A 94 19.60 -3.44 17.79
CA GLN A 94 19.21 -2.04 18.02
C GLN A 94 20.24 -1.33 18.91
N ARG A 95 20.67 -1.93 20.01
CA ARG A 95 21.77 -1.38 20.85
C ARG A 95 23.04 -1.14 20.04
N GLN A 96 23.40 -2.09 19.18
CA GLN A 96 24.58 -1.93 18.33
C GLN A 96 24.41 -0.79 17.30
N ALA A 97 23.23 -0.67 16.69
CA ALA A 97 22.92 0.43 15.78
C ALA A 97 23.03 1.79 16.49
N CYS A 98 22.40 1.94 17.66
CA CYS A 98 22.49 3.18 18.43
C CYS A 98 23.93 3.52 18.85
N ARG A 99 24.72 2.51 19.27
CA ARG A 99 26.14 2.71 19.54
C ARG A 99 26.90 3.24 18.34
N THR A 100 26.60 2.75 17.16
CA THR A 100 27.23 3.20 15.89
C THR A 100 26.80 4.62 15.52
N ILE A 101 25.50 4.94 15.69
CA ILE A 101 24.90 6.22 15.27
C ILE A 101 25.27 7.35 16.24
N CYS A 102 25.18 7.13 17.54
CA CYS A 102 25.31 8.18 18.55
C CYS A 102 26.26 7.84 19.72
N GLY A 103 26.99 6.74 19.64
CA GLY A 103 27.92 6.31 20.70
C GLY A 103 27.26 5.70 21.94
N ASP A 104 25.94 5.79 22.07
CA ASP A 104 25.18 5.30 23.23
C ASP A 104 24.29 4.10 22.84
N PRO A 105 24.49 2.91 23.45
CA PRO A 105 23.64 1.74 23.20
C PRO A 105 22.21 1.91 23.72
N GLY A 106 21.95 2.87 24.59
CA GLY A 106 20.63 3.24 25.11
C GLY A 106 19.81 4.11 24.14
N GLY A 107 20.45 4.59 23.06
CA GLY A 107 19.81 5.46 22.08
C GLY A 107 20.08 6.95 22.35
N CYS A 108 19.68 7.78 21.38
CA CYS A 108 19.79 9.22 21.47
C CYS A 108 18.58 9.88 20.79
N PRO A 109 18.05 10.97 21.38
CA PRO A 109 16.86 11.63 20.88
C PRO A 109 16.98 12.04 19.40
N GLY A 110 15.96 11.73 18.61
CA GLY A 110 15.86 12.13 17.20
C GLY A 110 16.76 11.37 16.22
N LEU A 111 17.70 10.53 16.72
CA LEU A 111 18.62 9.78 15.85
C LEU A 111 18.50 8.26 16.00
N CYS A 112 18.35 7.77 17.22
CA CYS A 112 18.21 6.35 17.46
C CYS A 112 17.31 6.09 18.68
N ALA A 113 16.14 5.53 18.44
CA ALA A 113 15.21 5.14 19.51
C ALA A 113 15.81 4.04 20.39
N PRO A 114 15.62 4.11 21.72
CA PRO A 114 16.08 3.07 22.64
C PRO A 114 15.57 1.69 22.26
N PRO A 115 16.34 0.61 22.56
CA PRO A 115 15.83 -0.74 22.47
C PRO A 115 14.53 -0.88 23.30
N GLY A 116 13.51 -1.52 22.72
CA GLY A 116 12.19 -1.66 23.35
C GLY A 116 11.21 -0.53 23.06
N LEU A 117 11.68 0.66 22.67
CA LEU A 117 10.83 1.76 22.19
C LEU A 117 10.90 1.94 20.67
N SER A 118 11.77 1.20 20.02
CA SER A 118 11.96 1.22 18.56
C SER A 118 11.05 0.21 17.88
N TRP A 119 10.50 0.57 16.74
CA TRP A 119 9.59 -0.28 15.95
C TRP A 119 10.23 -1.52 15.32
N PRO A 120 11.51 -1.50 14.86
CA PRO A 120 12.15 -2.69 14.32
C PRO A 120 12.21 -3.88 15.28
N PRO A 121 12.51 -3.74 16.60
CA PRO A 121 12.40 -4.84 17.56
C PRO A 121 11.00 -5.41 17.74
N LEU A 122 9.98 -4.63 17.42
CA LEU A 122 8.59 -5.10 17.44
C LEU A 122 8.23 -5.89 16.16
N GLY A 123 9.06 -5.89 15.12
CA GLY A 123 8.70 -6.45 13.83
C GLY A 123 7.57 -5.66 13.16
N ALA A 124 7.56 -4.35 13.37
CA ALA A 124 6.56 -3.42 12.88
C ALA A 124 7.17 -2.26 12.07
N ALA A 125 8.37 -2.46 11.54
CA ALA A 125 9.04 -1.49 10.67
C ALA A 125 9.79 -2.20 9.54
N ILE A 126 9.97 -1.46 8.45
CA ILE A 126 10.84 -1.80 7.33
C ILE A 126 11.69 -0.60 6.95
N ASP A 127 12.88 -0.87 6.46
CA ASP A 127 13.71 0.09 5.74
C ASP A 127 13.80 -0.35 4.29
N THR A 128 13.44 0.53 3.36
CA THR A 128 13.48 0.26 1.92
C THR A 128 14.64 0.98 1.25
N THR A 129 14.91 0.64 -0.01
CA THR A 129 16.02 1.23 -0.78
C THR A 129 15.66 2.61 -1.32
N GLU A 130 16.67 3.46 -1.56
CA GLU A 130 16.49 4.74 -2.25
C GLU A 130 15.82 4.57 -3.63
N ARG A 131 16.13 3.48 -4.33
CA ARG A 131 15.50 3.15 -5.61
C ARG A 131 14.00 2.90 -5.48
N ALA A 132 13.56 2.29 -4.37
CA ALA A 132 12.14 2.08 -4.11
C ALA A 132 11.44 3.40 -3.80
N LEU A 133 12.11 4.32 -3.09
CA LEU A 133 11.58 5.65 -2.79
C LEU A 133 11.40 6.52 -4.03
N ALA A 134 12.19 6.30 -5.08
CA ALA A 134 12.04 7.00 -6.36
C ALA A 134 10.81 6.52 -7.16
N ASP A 135 10.18 5.42 -6.79
CA ASP A 135 8.91 4.96 -7.38
C ASP A 135 7.75 5.36 -6.45
N GLU A 136 7.07 6.46 -6.79
CA GLU A 136 5.92 6.98 -6.03
C GLU A 136 4.84 5.93 -5.79
N ARG A 137 4.65 4.96 -6.70
CA ARG A 137 3.68 3.88 -6.53
C ARG A 137 4.00 2.98 -5.34
N ILE A 138 5.28 2.80 -5.01
CA ILE A 138 5.71 2.02 -3.83
C ILE A 138 5.39 2.80 -2.56
N VAL A 139 5.74 4.09 -2.53
CA VAL A 139 5.47 4.96 -1.37
C VAL A 139 3.97 5.04 -1.12
N ASP A 140 3.19 5.37 -2.15
CA ASP A 140 1.72 5.44 -2.06
C ASP A 140 1.10 4.11 -1.62
N ALA A 141 1.58 2.99 -2.18
CA ALA A 141 1.11 1.66 -1.81
C ALA A 141 1.37 1.35 -0.33
N LEU A 142 2.53 1.71 0.21
CA LEU A 142 2.81 1.57 1.64
C LEU A 142 1.86 2.42 2.47
N LEU A 143 1.72 3.71 2.15
CA LEU A 143 0.86 4.64 2.90
C LEU A 143 -0.61 4.20 2.90
N VAL A 144 -1.18 3.83 1.75
CA VAL A 144 -2.59 3.41 1.68
C VAL A 144 -2.86 2.07 2.37
N ASN A 145 -1.83 1.25 2.57
CA ASN A 145 -1.90 -0.01 3.29
C ASN A 145 -1.51 0.11 4.78
N GLY A 146 -1.53 1.33 5.33
CA GLY A 146 -1.41 1.59 6.77
C GLY A 146 0.02 1.69 7.28
N TRP A 147 1.00 1.76 6.39
CA TRP A 147 2.37 2.12 6.76
C TRP A 147 2.48 3.63 6.89
N CYS A 148 3.38 4.08 7.76
CA CYS A 148 3.66 5.48 7.99
C CYS A 148 5.15 5.73 7.80
N GLN A 149 5.49 6.90 7.26
CA GLN A 149 6.87 7.36 7.09
C GLN A 149 7.15 8.46 8.14
N PRO A 150 7.63 8.11 9.33
CA PRO A 150 7.71 9.05 10.45
C PRO A 150 8.76 10.14 10.25
N LEU A 151 9.79 9.85 9.47
CA LEU A 151 10.95 10.73 9.29
C LEU A 151 11.28 10.98 7.81
N PRO A 152 10.33 11.53 7.00
CA PRO A 152 10.48 11.59 5.55
C PRO A 152 11.70 12.41 5.07
N SER A 153 12.19 13.34 5.90
CA SER A 153 13.33 14.20 5.55
C SER A 153 14.68 13.65 6.02
N SER A 154 14.73 12.94 7.15
CA SER A 154 15.99 12.47 7.76
C SER A 154 16.23 10.98 7.58
N ASP A 155 15.18 10.20 7.46
CA ASP A 155 15.22 8.75 7.20
C ASP A 155 14.06 8.35 6.28
N PRO A 156 14.13 8.74 5.00
CA PRO A 156 13.04 8.54 4.05
C PRO A 156 12.77 7.06 3.75
N GLY A 157 13.74 6.18 3.99
CA GLY A 157 13.61 4.74 3.80
C GLY A 157 12.80 4.03 4.87
N HIS A 158 12.63 4.66 6.02
CA HIS A 158 11.99 4.06 7.18
C HIS A 158 10.47 4.18 7.13
N PHE A 159 9.78 3.03 7.23
CA PHE A 159 8.34 2.94 7.36
C PHE A 159 7.96 2.12 8.60
N SER A 160 7.01 2.61 9.38
CA SER A 160 6.44 1.91 10.53
C SER A 160 4.98 1.55 10.30
N PHE A 161 4.53 0.43 10.90
CA PHE A 161 3.16 -0.05 10.83
C PHE A 161 2.53 -0.06 12.22
N GLY A 162 1.29 0.47 12.32
CA GLY A 162 0.57 0.56 13.59
C GLY A 162 0.74 1.88 14.33
N GLY A 163 1.54 2.79 13.80
CA GLY A 163 1.72 4.15 14.32
C GLY A 163 2.82 4.91 13.60
N CYS A 164 2.71 6.24 13.61
CA CYS A 164 3.67 7.19 13.04
C CYS A 164 4.47 7.82 14.17
N HIS A 165 5.45 7.10 14.70
CA HIS A 165 6.26 7.53 15.85
C HIS A 165 7.74 7.52 15.52
#